data_bbfa352d3a79725a6fbd9c47eb46e2d1
#
_entry.id   bbfa352d3a79725a6fbd9c47eb46e2d1
#
_cell.length_a   1.000
_cell.length_b   1.000
_cell.length_c   1.000
_cell.angle_alpha   90.00
_cell.angle_beta   90.00
_cell.angle_gamma   90.00
#
_symmetry.space_group_name_H-M   'P 1'
#
loop_
_entity.id
_entity.type
_entity.pdbx_description
1 polymer ?
#
loop_
_entity_poly.entity_id
_entity_poly.type
_entity_poly.pdbx_seq_one_letter_code
_entity_poly.pdbx_strand_id
1 'polypeptide(L)'
;MVTNAAAVVLAAGKGERMRSALPKVLHSIGGKPMIERVLDAALAAFGRAVVVVGAGADEVRRVAAREGVAFATQVSQRGTGDALLCALPELERAAFSSAFARGAGGDGDRGEGEDPPGDRGAVAPLNPSLDAPVEWVAMLCGDCPLVEERDLTHFAEGVLREAKRRGGRLNAAVLTAVVCDPRGYGRILRDASGAVERIVEQAEATEAEAAVCEINTGVLFFSLDFLRRCAPRLARYGHAEVYATDLIDLANQEAKQGRGLPALAARCADPQALEGVNDRFQLAAAERRHQRRLAERMARQGLGMADPERLDVRGTLKFGKDCFVDCNVVFEGDCELGDGARVGPNCFVKDSKIGPGAQIEAFCHIVESDVGAFCSVGPFARLRPRARLLNGAKIGDFVEIKKSTVGEGTKINHLSYIGDATVGAGCNIGAGVITCNYDGRAKSPTKIGDGAFVGSNCVLVAPIEVGPGAYLGAGSTLTKDCPDGMLTVSRTPQRSVPWKGPKKK
;
A
#
# COMPACT_ATOMS: atom_id res chain seq x y z
N MET A 1 -1.99 -20.16 12.28
CA MET A 1 -2.97 -20.41 11.18
C MET A 1 -3.95 -21.48 11.61
N VAL A 2 -5.26 -21.24 11.47
CA VAL A 2 -6.32 -22.21 11.76
C VAL A 2 -6.69 -22.90 10.45
N THR A 3 -6.13 -24.09 10.22
CA THR A 3 -6.09 -24.76 8.90
C THR A 3 -7.44 -25.24 8.36
N ASN A 4 -8.44 -25.47 9.21
CA ASN A 4 -9.80 -25.90 8.84
C ASN A 4 -10.83 -24.75 8.86
N ALA A 5 -10.36 -23.48 8.82
CA ALA A 5 -11.20 -22.30 8.75
C ALA A 5 -11.09 -21.59 7.40
N ALA A 6 -12.14 -20.85 7.03
CA ALA A 6 -12.13 -19.91 5.91
C ALA A 6 -12.70 -18.56 6.35
N ALA A 7 -12.18 -17.47 5.77
CA ALA A 7 -12.77 -16.17 5.96
C ALA A 7 -13.93 -15.92 4.98
N VAL A 8 -14.96 -15.19 5.40
CA VAL A 8 -15.95 -14.55 4.53
C VAL A 8 -15.81 -13.04 4.68
N VAL A 9 -15.35 -12.38 3.63
CA VAL A 9 -15.10 -10.94 3.65
C VAL A 9 -16.24 -10.22 2.95
N LEU A 10 -17.01 -9.43 3.70
CA LEU A 10 -18.16 -8.70 3.19
C LEU A 10 -17.72 -7.42 2.47
N ALA A 11 -17.95 -7.35 1.16
CA ALA A 11 -17.57 -6.23 0.29
C ALA A 11 -18.70 -5.77 -0.65
N ALA A 12 -19.96 -6.13 -0.34
CA ALA A 12 -21.12 -5.86 -1.20
C ALA A 12 -21.75 -4.46 -1.00
N GLY A 13 -21.39 -3.73 0.05
CA GLY A 13 -22.03 -2.47 0.42
C GLY A 13 -21.77 -1.33 -0.56
N LYS A 14 -22.78 -0.47 -0.82
CA LYS A 14 -22.69 0.68 -1.75
C LYS A 14 -21.73 1.77 -1.30
N GLY A 15 -21.54 1.95 0.02
CA GLY A 15 -20.62 2.97 0.55
C GLY A 15 -21.03 4.42 0.27
N GLU A 16 -22.30 4.73 0.26
CA GLU A 16 -22.87 6.05 -0.12
C GLU A 16 -22.26 7.22 0.65
N ARG A 17 -21.92 7.02 1.95
CA ARG A 17 -21.27 8.04 2.80
C ARG A 17 -19.86 8.44 2.32
N MET A 18 -19.20 7.62 1.49
CA MET A 18 -17.92 7.96 0.87
C MET A 18 -18.03 9.04 -0.22
N ARG A 19 -19.23 9.27 -0.76
CA ARG A 19 -19.50 10.21 -1.86
C ARG A 19 -18.48 10.05 -3.00
N SER A 20 -18.30 8.81 -3.47
CA SER A 20 -17.28 8.43 -4.44
C SER A 20 -17.84 7.46 -5.48
N ALA A 21 -17.36 7.56 -6.72
CA ALA A 21 -17.63 6.55 -7.75
C ALA A 21 -16.86 5.25 -7.48
N LEU A 22 -15.74 5.33 -6.76
CA LEU A 22 -14.96 4.16 -6.36
C LEU A 22 -15.68 3.40 -5.26
N PRO A 23 -15.85 2.05 -5.36
CA PRO A 23 -16.38 1.22 -4.29
C PRO A 23 -15.66 1.47 -2.96
N LYS A 24 -16.40 1.51 -1.85
CA LYS A 24 -15.86 1.85 -0.51
C LYS A 24 -14.58 1.09 -0.17
N VAL A 25 -14.58 -0.21 -0.37
CA VAL A 25 -13.48 -1.12 0.00
C VAL A 25 -12.23 -0.97 -0.87
N LEU A 26 -12.31 -0.23 -1.98
CA LEU A 26 -11.19 0.04 -2.88
C LEU A 26 -10.42 1.33 -2.54
N HIS A 27 -10.91 2.14 -1.61
CA HIS A 27 -10.12 3.28 -1.11
C HIS A 27 -8.87 2.78 -0.39
N SER A 28 -7.75 3.47 -0.65
CA SER A 28 -6.44 3.04 -0.15
C SER A 28 -6.12 3.58 1.23
N ILE A 29 -5.37 2.77 1.98
CA ILE A 29 -4.67 3.12 3.22
C ILE A 29 -3.22 2.64 3.09
N GLY A 30 -2.26 3.52 3.29
CA GLY A 30 -0.83 3.23 3.09
C GLY A 30 -0.52 2.75 1.66
N GLY A 31 -1.20 3.34 0.65
CA GLY A 31 -1.02 2.97 -0.75
C GLY A 31 -1.71 1.67 -1.20
N LYS A 32 -2.40 0.93 -0.30
CA LYS A 32 -3.03 -0.36 -0.58
C LYS A 32 -4.55 -0.31 -0.33
N PRO A 33 -5.41 -0.79 -1.26
CA PRO A 33 -6.87 -0.86 -1.06
C PRO A 33 -7.27 -1.53 0.26
N MET A 34 -8.31 -1.02 0.92
CA MET A 34 -8.78 -1.57 2.20
C MET A 34 -9.09 -3.07 2.12
N ILE A 35 -9.75 -3.50 1.05
CA ILE A 35 -10.08 -4.93 0.85
C ILE A 35 -8.84 -5.81 0.80
N GLU A 36 -7.76 -5.34 0.19
CA GLU A 36 -6.51 -6.10 0.13
C GLU A 36 -5.87 -6.27 1.50
N ARG A 37 -5.93 -5.24 2.35
CA ARG A 37 -5.42 -5.31 3.72
C ARG A 37 -6.17 -6.34 4.56
N VAL A 38 -7.51 -6.34 4.45
CA VAL A 38 -8.34 -7.32 5.12
C VAL A 38 -8.05 -8.74 4.61
N LEU A 39 -7.87 -8.89 3.29
CA LEU A 39 -7.53 -10.17 2.69
C LEU A 39 -6.14 -10.67 3.09
N ASP A 40 -5.15 -9.79 3.21
CA ASP A 40 -3.82 -10.18 3.70
C ASP A 40 -3.91 -10.78 5.11
N ALA A 41 -4.65 -10.13 6.02
CA ALA A 41 -4.85 -10.63 7.37
C ALA A 41 -5.65 -11.95 7.38
N ALA A 42 -6.72 -12.04 6.57
CA ALA A 42 -7.57 -13.21 6.48
C ALA A 42 -6.84 -14.44 5.91
N LEU A 43 -6.08 -14.23 4.82
CA LEU A 43 -5.30 -15.31 4.19
C LEU A 43 -4.15 -15.78 5.08
N ALA A 44 -3.47 -14.86 5.77
CA ALA A 44 -2.44 -15.22 6.73
C ALA A 44 -2.98 -16.02 7.92
N ALA A 45 -4.20 -15.71 8.39
CA ALA A 45 -4.85 -16.39 9.52
C ALA A 45 -5.46 -17.76 9.13
N PHE A 46 -6.08 -17.87 7.94
CA PHE A 46 -6.93 -19.00 7.58
C PHE A 46 -6.54 -19.68 6.25
N GLY A 47 -5.65 -19.10 5.45
CA GLY A 47 -5.20 -19.62 4.16
C GLY A 47 -6.18 -19.43 3.01
N ARG A 48 -7.46 -19.13 3.28
CA ARG A 48 -8.52 -19.05 2.26
C ARG A 48 -9.63 -18.06 2.66
N ALA A 49 -10.22 -17.41 1.65
CA ALA A 49 -11.29 -16.45 1.83
C ALA A 49 -12.34 -16.50 0.71
N VAL A 50 -13.59 -16.22 1.05
CA VAL A 50 -14.66 -15.91 0.10
C VAL A 50 -15.00 -14.44 0.21
N VAL A 51 -14.84 -13.68 -0.87
CA VAL A 51 -15.22 -12.27 -0.94
C VAL A 51 -16.66 -12.17 -1.46
N VAL A 52 -17.54 -11.60 -0.66
CA VAL A 52 -18.92 -11.35 -1.07
C VAL A 52 -18.99 -9.96 -1.71
N VAL A 53 -19.24 -9.93 -3.01
CA VAL A 53 -19.31 -8.72 -3.83
C VAL A 53 -20.76 -8.34 -4.18
N GLY A 54 -20.99 -7.06 -4.46
CA GLY A 54 -22.30 -6.52 -4.84
C GLY A 54 -22.13 -5.30 -5.74
N ALA A 55 -22.34 -4.08 -5.22
CA ALA A 55 -22.08 -2.86 -5.97
C ALA A 55 -20.61 -2.76 -6.38
N GLY A 56 -20.31 -2.52 -7.67
CA GLY A 56 -18.94 -2.47 -8.18
C GLY A 56 -18.21 -3.84 -8.19
N ALA A 57 -18.96 -4.93 -8.35
CA ALA A 57 -18.44 -6.30 -8.26
C ALA A 57 -17.21 -6.56 -9.13
N ASP A 58 -17.21 -6.12 -10.39
CA ASP A 58 -16.12 -6.40 -11.33
C ASP A 58 -14.81 -5.73 -10.91
N GLU A 59 -14.88 -4.50 -10.42
CA GLU A 59 -13.71 -3.76 -9.96
C GLU A 59 -13.14 -4.36 -8.67
N VAL A 60 -14.03 -4.72 -7.72
CA VAL A 60 -13.62 -5.40 -6.49
C VAL A 60 -13.02 -6.77 -6.79
N ARG A 61 -13.61 -7.56 -7.70
CA ARG A 61 -13.08 -8.86 -8.13
C ARG A 61 -11.66 -8.72 -8.71
N ARG A 62 -11.46 -7.77 -9.62
CA ARG A 62 -10.15 -7.54 -10.26
C ARG A 62 -9.05 -7.23 -9.24
N VAL A 63 -9.35 -6.42 -8.23
CA VAL A 63 -8.39 -6.02 -7.19
C VAL A 63 -8.17 -7.14 -6.18
N ALA A 64 -9.23 -7.83 -5.77
CA ALA A 64 -9.18 -8.86 -4.73
C ALA A 64 -8.72 -10.24 -5.26
N ALA A 65 -8.64 -10.45 -6.58
CA ALA A 65 -8.30 -11.75 -7.19
C ALA A 65 -6.85 -12.16 -6.87
N ARG A 66 -6.73 -13.28 -6.15
CA ARG A 66 -5.44 -13.91 -5.79
C ARG A 66 -5.66 -15.35 -5.36
N GLU A 67 -4.58 -16.10 -5.21
CA GLU A 67 -4.64 -17.47 -4.70
C GLU A 67 -5.33 -17.52 -3.32
N GLY A 68 -6.14 -18.53 -3.09
CA GLY A 68 -6.90 -18.71 -1.85
C GLY A 68 -8.18 -17.86 -1.76
N VAL A 69 -8.53 -17.08 -2.78
CA VAL A 69 -9.73 -16.22 -2.80
C VAL A 69 -10.76 -16.74 -3.80
N ALA A 70 -11.96 -17.00 -3.31
CA ALA A 70 -13.17 -17.25 -4.10
C ALA A 70 -14.15 -16.07 -3.99
N PHE A 71 -15.16 -16.01 -4.87
CA PHE A 71 -16.11 -14.90 -4.90
C PHE A 71 -17.54 -15.39 -4.88
N ALA A 72 -18.37 -14.79 -4.03
CA ALA A 72 -19.82 -14.92 -4.04
C ALA A 72 -20.45 -13.57 -4.41
N THR A 73 -21.65 -13.60 -5.03
CA THR A 73 -22.35 -12.36 -5.41
C THR A 73 -23.62 -12.22 -4.58
N GLN A 74 -23.75 -11.09 -3.90
CA GLN A 74 -24.99 -10.67 -3.25
C GLN A 74 -25.77 -9.79 -4.24
N VAL A 75 -26.79 -10.35 -4.84
CA VAL A 75 -27.64 -9.67 -5.85
C VAL A 75 -28.55 -8.64 -5.17
N SER A 76 -29.17 -9.04 -4.05
CA SER A 76 -30.06 -8.19 -3.26
C SER A 76 -29.38 -7.84 -1.95
N GLN A 77 -29.11 -6.56 -1.71
CA GLN A 77 -28.42 -6.09 -0.50
C GLN A 77 -29.36 -6.09 0.71
N ARG A 78 -29.71 -7.27 1.21
CA ARG A 78 -30.66 -7.48 2.32
C ARG A 78 -29.99 -7.55 3.69
N GLY A 79 -28.75 -7.14 3.82
CA GLY A 79 -28.01 -7.12 5.08
C GLY A 79 -26.82 -8.09 5.11
N THR A 80 -26.11 -8.07 6.25
CA THR A 80 -24.85 -8.83 6.47
C THR A 80 -25.06 -10.33 6.55
N GLY A 81 -26.20 -10.77 7.09
CA GLY A 81 -26.58 -12.19 7.14
C GLY A 81 -26.86 -12.75 5.76
N ASP A 82 -27.57 -12.00 4.90
CA ASP A 82 -27.80 -12.38 3.51
C ASP A 82 -26.48 -12.51 2.73
N ALA A 83 -25.56 -11.59 2.94
CA ALA A 83 -24.22 -11.66 2.35
C ALA A 83 -23.46 -12.93 2.80
N LEU A 84 -23.49 -13.25 4.09
CA LEU A 84 -22.88 -14.46 4.62
C LEU A 84 -23.50 -15.74 4.01
N LEU A 85 -24.83 -15.78 3.85
CA LEU A 85 -25.51 -16.92 3.22
C LEU A 85 -25.14 -17.09 1.74
N CYS A 86 -24.90 -16.01 1.01
CA CYS A 86 -24.40 -16.06 -0.37
C CYS A 86 -23.03 -16.75 -0.49
N ALA A 87 -22.22 -16.75 0.56
CA ALA A 87 -20.90 -17.39 0.56
C ALA A 87 -20.95 -18.92 0.80
N LEU A 88 -22.05 -19.47 1.32
CA LEU A 88 -22.13 -20.90 1.70
C LEU A 88 -21.78 -21.85 0.56
N PRO A 89 -22.29 -21.71 -0.68
CA PRO A 89 -21.94 -22.61 -1.77
C PRO A 89 -20.44 -22.65 -2.08
N GLU A 90 -19.74 -21.52 -1.94
CA GLU A 90 -18.31 -21.45 -2.19
C GLU A 90 -17.49 -22.08 -1.04
N LEU A 91 -17.95 -21.95 0.20
CA LEU A 91 -17.34 -22.60 1.37
C LEU A 91 -17.44 -24.13 1.31
N GLU A 92 -18.45 -24.66 0.60
CA GLU A 92 -18.68 -26.08 0.45
C GLU A 92 -17.92 -26.71 -0.73
N ARG A 93 -17.46 -25.92 -1.66
CA ARG A 93 -16.65 -26.40 -2.80
C ARG A 93 -15.29 -26.88 -2.32
N ALA A 94 -14.95 -28.13 -2.61
CA ALA A 94 -13.72 -28.78 -2.15
C ALA A 94 -12.42 -28.26 -2.79
N ALA A 95 -12.45 -27.19 -3.60
CA ALA A 95 -11.28 -26.76 -4.37
C ALA A 95 -11.15 -25.23 -4.45
N PHE A 96 -10.61 -24.61 -3.42
CA PHE A 96 -10.10 -23.23 -3.52
C PHE A 96 -8.92 -23.10 -4.49
N SER A 97 -8.19 -24.20 -4.78
CA SER A 97 -7.01 -24.22 -5.66
C SER A 97 -7.32 -24.31 -7.16
N SER A 98 -8.46 -24.84 -7.57
CA SER A 98 -8.77 -25.07 -9.00
C SER A 98 -9.49 -23.91 -9.70
N ALA A 99 -10.01 -22.93 -8.97
CA ALA A 99 -10.74 -21.80 -9.54
C ALA A 99 -9.82 -20.81 -10.28
N PHE A 100 -8.54 -20.70 -9.89
CA PHE A 100 -7.58 -19.79 -10.51
C PHE A 100 -7.08 -20.27 -11.89
N ALA A 101 -7.07 -21.59 -12.13
CA ALA A 101 -6.58 -22.15 -13.38
C ALA A 101 -7.58 -22.02 -14.56
N ARG A 102 -8.85 -21.70 -14.31
CA ARG A 102 -9.89 -21.64 -15.36
C ARG A 102 -10.30 -20.25 -15.79
N GLY A 103 -9.84 -19.20 -15.13
CA GLY A 103 -10.18 -17.81 -15.45
C GLY A 103 -9.26 -17.12 -16.45
N ALA A 104 -8.13 -17.75 -16.83
CA ALA A 104 -7.12 -17.17 -17.73
C ALA A 104 -7.18 -17.69 -19.18
N GLY A 105 -8.23 -18.42 -19.55
CA GLY A 105 -8.44 -18.95 -20.90
C GLY A 105 -9.51 -18.18 -21.67
N GLY A 106 -9.25 -16.91 -21.99
CA GLY A 106 -9.97 -16.15 -23.00
C GLY A 106 -9.25 -16.32 -24.34
N ASP A 107 -9.93 -16.85 -25.35
CA ASP A 107 -9.47 -17.01 -26.74
C ASP A 107 -8.75 -15.76 -27.26
N GLY A 108 -7.51 -15.95 -27.73
CA GLY A 108 -6.74 -14.91 -28.39
C GLY A 108 -5.54 -15.54 -29.11
N ASP A 109 -5.71 -15.72 -30.37
CA ASP A 109 -4.81 -15.97 -31.52
C ASP A 109 -3.30 -16.09 -31.22
N ARG A 110 -2.72 -17.22 -31.66
CA ARG A 110 -1.30 -17.57 -31.54
C ARG A 110 -0.51 -16.94 -32.66
N GLY A 111 0.34 -15.98 -32.32
CA GLY A 111 1.49 -15.59 -33.11
C GLY A 111 2.75 -16.30 -32.58
N GLU A 112 3.41 -17.06 -33.46
CA GLU A 112 4.66 -17.77 -33.15
C GLU A 112 5.82 -16.78 -32.97
N GLY A 113 6.50 -16.80 -31.81
CA GLY A 113 7.72 -16.09 -31.51
C GLY A 113 8.49 -16.83 -30.42
N GLU A 114 9.65 -17.38 -30.77
CA GLU A 114 10.54 -18.13 -29.87
C GLU A 114 11.12 -17.21 -28.78
N ASP A 115 10.89 -17.55 -27.50
CA ASP A 115 11.56 -16.95 -26.35
C ASP A 115 12.71 -17.86 -25.86
N PRO A 116 13.86 -17.28 -25.42
CA PRO A 116 14.98 -18.03 -24.87
C PRO A 116 14.69 -18.56 -23.46
N PRO A 117 15.35 -19.65 -23.01
CA PRO A 117 15.06 -20.28 -21.73
C PRO A 117 15.54 -19.44 -20.55
N GLY A 118 14.62 -18.72 -19.92
CA GLY A 118 14.80 -18.04 -18.64
C GLY A 118 14.44 -18.96 -17.47
N ASP A 119 15.30 -18.99 -16.50
CA ASP A 119 15.26 -19.72 -15.23
C ASP A 119 13.86 -19.60 -14.56
N ARG A 120 13.10 -20.69 -14.58
CA ARG A 120 11.83 -20.79 -13.85
C ARG A 120 12.17 -21.06 -12.39
N GLY A 121 12.27 -19.99 -11.61
CA GLY A 121 12.33 -20.08 -10.16
C GLY A 121 11.28 -21.07 -9.63
N ALA A 122 11.73 -21.98 -8.79
CA ALA A 122 10.91 -23.05 -8.20
C ALA A 122 9.63 -22.46 -7.60
N VAL A 123 8.49 -22.85 -8.13
CA VAL A 123 7.16 -22.60 -7.54
C VAL A 123 7.18 -23.22 -6.14
N ALA A 124 7.02 -22.39 -5.11
CA ALA A 124 6.89 -22.88 -3.75
C ALA A 124 5.78 -23.94 -3.68
N PRO A 125 5.95 -25.03 -2.91
CA PRO A 125 4.97 -26.10 -2.86
C PRO A 125 3.64 -25.55 -2.40
N LEU A 126 2.56 -25.88 -3.12
CA LEU A 126 1.17 -25.60 -2.79
C LEU A 126 0.92 -25.95 -1.31
N ASN A 127 0.35 -25.01 -0.58
CA ASN A 127 0.09 -25.17 0.85
C ASN A 127 -0.95 -26.30 1.04
N PRO A 128 -0.58 -27.46 1.61
CA PRO A 128 -1.48 -28.62 1.74
C PRO A 128 -2.71 -28.35 2.61
N SER A 129 -2.76 -27.21 3.28
CA SER A 129 -3.92 -26.80 4.08
C SER A 129 -5.14 -26.33 3.28
N LEU A 130 -4.99 -26.07 1.98
CA LEU A 130 -6.09 -25.59 1.13
C LEU A 130 -7.09 -26.71 0.73
N ASP A 131 -6.68 -27.97 0.83
CA ASP A 131 -7.52 -29.14 0.47
C ASP A 131 -8.32 -29.69 1.66
N ALA A 132 -8.07 -29.24 2.88
CA ALA A 132 -8.84 -29.67 4.05
C ALA A 132 -10.27 -29.11 4.01
N PRO A 133 -11.30 -29.89 4.42
CA PRO A 133 -12.68 -29.38 4.47
C PRO A 133 -12.79 -28.18 5.42
N VAL A 134 -13.64 -27.21 5.04
CA VAL A 134 -13.96 -26.07 5.92
C VAL A 134 -14.87 -26.54 7.03
N GLU A 135 -14.44 -26.35 8.26
CA GLU A 135 -15.25 -26.60 9.47
C GLU A 135 -15.70 -25.29 10.12
N TRP A 136 -14.89 -24.24 9.97
CA TRP A 136 -15.06 -22.95 10.63
C TRP A 136 -15.11 -21.80 9.63
N VAL A 137 -15.91 -20.79 9.93
CA VAL A 137 -16.11 -19.61 9.11
C VAL A 137 -15.88 -18.35 9.94
N ALA A 138 -14.89 -17.54 9.57
CA ALA A 138 -14.67 -16.22 10.13
C ALA A 138 -15.31 -15.16 9.21
N MET A 139 -16.36 -14.49 9.65
CA MET A 139 -16.94 -13.36 8.94
C MET A 139 -16.17 -12.08 9.28
N LEU A 140 -15.80 -11.30 8.27
CA LEU A 140 -15.06 -10.05 8.38
C LEU A 140 -15.73 -8.97 7.53
N CYS A 141 -15.65 -7.71 7.99
CA CYS A 141 -16.04 -6.56 7.17
C CYS A 141 -14.86 -6.10 6.31
N GLY A 142 -15.07 -5.98 5.00
CA GLY A 142 -14.02 -5.55 4.04
C GLY A 142 -13.55 -4.10 4.20
N ASP A 143 -14.18 -3.35 5.07
CA ASP A 143 -13.88 -1.95 5.41
C ASP A 143 -13.18 -1.77 6.77
N CYS A 144 -12.68 -2.86 7.39
CA CYS A 144 -11.86 -2.83 8.61
C CYS A 144 -10.36 -3.01 8.29
N PRO A 145 -9.69 -2.03 7.65
CA PRO A 145 -8.39 -2.20 6.99
C PRO A 145 -7.20 -2.35 7.95
N LEU A 146 -7.40 -2.13 9.24
CA LEU A 146 -6.35 -2.19 10.25
C LEU A 146 -6.34 -3.51 11.04
N VAL A 147 -7.23 -4.46 10.70
CA VAL A 147 -7.21 -5.82 11.26
C VAL A 147 -5.90 -6.52 10.85
N GLU A 148 -5.28 -7.21 11.79
CA GLU A 148 -4.05 -7.97 11.55
C GLU A 148 -4.29 -9.48 11.75
N GLU A 149 -3.45 -10.31 11.13
CA GLU A 149 -3.49 -11.77 11.25
C GLU A 149 -3.57 -12.23 12.71
N ARG A 150 -2.77 -11.61 13.59
CA ARG A 150 -2.74 -11.96 15.03
C ARG A 150 -4.09 -11.77 15.72
N ASP A 151 -4.87 -10.75 15.34
CA ASP A 151 -6.18 -10.47 15.94
C ASP A 151 -7.15 -11.60 15.62
N LEU A 152 -7.13 -12.06 14.37
CA LEU A 152 -7.98 -13.14 13.86
C LEU A 152 -7.57 -14.51 14.42
N THR A 153 -6.27 -14.80 14.42
CA THR A 153 -5.72 -16.07 14.91
C THR A 153 -5.94 -16.21 16.42
N HIS A 154 -5.63 -15.19 17.22
CA HIS A 154 -5.88 -15.20 18.67
C HIS A 154 -7.35 -15.38 19.00
N PHE A 155 -8.24 -14.69 18.26
CA PHE A 155 -9.67 -14.84 18.46
C PHE A 155 -10.13 -16.26 18.17
N ALA A 156 -9.86 -16.80 16.99
CA ALA A 156 -10.32 -18.10 16.56
C ALA A 156 -9.76 -19.22 17.49
N GLU A 157 -8.46 -19.23 17.73
CA GLU A 157 -7.83 -20.20 18.64
C GLU A 157 -8.33 -20.07 20.07
N GLY A 158 -8.55 -18.83 20.54
CA GLY A 158 -9.04 -18.55 21.90
C GLY A 158 -10.43 -19.14 22.12
N VAL A 159 -11.37 -18.92 21.21
CA VAL A 159 -12.75 -19.44 21.35
C VAL A 159 -12.82 -20.95 21.15
N LEU A 160 -12.01 -21.52 20.25
CA LEU A 160 -11.91 -22.97 20.08
C LEU A 160 -11.34 -23.66 21.33
N ARG A 161 -10.32 -23.09 21.95
CA ARG A 161 -9.73 -23.57 23.20
C ARG A 161 -10.73 -23.51 24.36
N GLU A 162 -11.48 -22.41 24.45
CA GLU A 162 -12.51 -22.23 25.47
C GLU A 162 -13.67 -23.22 25.29
N ALA A 163 -14.11 -23.46 24.05
CA ALA A 163 -15.12 -24.46 23.76
C ALA A 163 -14.69 -25.87 24.16
N LYS A 164 -13.43 -26.24 23.88
CA LYS A 164 -12.84 -27.50 24.31
C LYS A 164 -12.79 -27.62 25.84
N ARG A 165 -12.42 -26.54 26.53
CA ARG A 165 -12.38 -26.48 28.00
C ARG A 165 -13.76 -26.69 28.61
N ARG A 166 -14.82 -26.16 27.98
CA ARG A 166 -16.23 -26.36 28.41
C ARG A 166 -16.81 -27.70 28.02
N GLY A 167 -16.09 -28.52 27.25
CA GLY A 167 -16.53 -29.85 26.83
C GLY A 167 -17.72 -29.84 25.90
N GLY A 168 -17.97 -28.74 25.15
CA GLY A 168 -19.10 -28.60 24.28
C GLY A 168 -18.74 -28.16 22.85
N ARG A 169 -19.70 -28.31 21.93
CA ARG A 169 -19.56 -27.89 20.54
C ARG A 169 -19.74 -26.36 20.44
N LEU A 170 -18.79 -25.66 19.86
CA LEU A 170 -18.95 -24.24 19.52
C LEU A 170 -19.85 -24.09 18.30
N ASN A 171 -20.90 -23.29 18.39
CA ASN A 171 -21.74 -22.90 17.25
C ASN A 171 -21.36 -21.52 16.72
N ALA A 172 -21.23 -20.53 17.61
CA ALA A 172 -20.95 -19.15 17.25
C ALA A 172 -20.08 -18.46 18.29
N ALA A 173 -19.28 -17.49 17.84
CA ALA A 173 -18.55 -16.58 18.70
C ALA A 173 -18.44 -15.18 18.07
N VAL A 174 -18.26 -14.16 18.91
CA VAL A 174 -18.09 -12.75 18.52
C VAL A 174 -16.82 -12.16 19.12
N LEU A 175 -16.07 -11.42 18.31
CA LEU A 175 -15.00 -10.58 18.78
C LEU A 175 -15.59 -9.23 19.19
N THR A 176 -15.45 -8.85 20.46
CA THR A 176 -16.03 -7.63 21.02
C THR A 176 -14.96 -6.58 21.32
N ALA A 177 -15.37 -5.33 21.40
CA ALA A 177 -14.52 -4.23 21.82
C ALA A 177 -15.27 -3.33 22.83
N VAL A 178 -14.54 -2.70 23.74
CA VAL A 178 -15.10 -1.62 24.57
C VAL A 178 -14.57 -0.31 24.05
N VAL A 179 -15.50 0.59 23.70
CA VAL A 179 -15.18 1.91 23.10
C VAL A 179 -15.85 3.03 23.90
N CYS A 180 -15.26 4.23 23.85
CA CYS A 180 -15.83 5.40 24.51
C CYS A 180 -17.09 5.93 23.79
N ASP A 181 -17.12 5.79 22.46
CA ASP A 181 -18.26 6.19 21.63
C ASP A 181 -18.76 4.99 20.83
N PRO A 182 -19.83 4.31 21.28
CA PRO A 182 -20.36 3.11 20.64
C PRO A 182 -21.30 3.40 19.46
N ARG A 183 -21.54 4.67 19.09
CA ARG A 183 -22.50 5.02 18.04
C ARG A 183 -22.15 4.40 16.69
N GLY A 184 -23.16 3.84 16.04
CA GLY A 184 -23.03 3.20 14.74
C GLY A 184 -22.62 1.74 14.76
N TYR A 185 -22.45 1.13 15.94
CA TYR A 185 -22.13 -0.29 16.11
C TYR A 185 -23.29 -1.05 16.75
N GLY A 186 -23.33 -2.36 16.54
CA GLY A 186 -24.18 -3.27 17.34
C GLY A 186 -23.69 -3.37 18.78
N ARG A 187 -24.59 -3.44 19.74
CA ARG A 187 -24.27 -3.53 21.18
C ARG A 187 -24.30 -4.98 21.64
N ILE A 188 -23.32 -5.36 22.44
CA ILE A 188 -23.27 -6.68 23.09
C ILE A 188 -24.07 -6.64 24.37
N LEU A 189 -25.18 -7.35 24.41
CA LEU A 189 -25.96 -7.51 25.64
C LEU A 189 -25.53 -8.82 26.31
N ARG A 190 -25.37 -8.74 27.64
CA ARG A 190 -24.97 -9.88 28.46
C ARG A 190 -26.06 -10.21 29.48
N ASP A 191 -26.23 -11.49 29.75
CA ASP A 191 -27.10 -11.97 30.80
C ASP A 191 -26.46 -11.79 32.20
N ALA A 192 -27.18 -12.15 33.24
CA ALA A 192 -26.74 -12.04 34.62
C ALA A 192 -25.49 -12.88 34.94
N SER A 193 -25.15 -13.89 34.15
CA SER A 193 -23.94 -14.70 34.27
C SER A 193 -22.73 -14.07 33.55
N GLY A 194 -22.94 -12.98 32.80
CA GLY A 194 -21.94 -12.35 31.96
C GLY A 194 -21.76 -13.02 30.60
N ALA A 195 -22.58 -14.03 30.24
CA ALA A 195 -22.56 -14.61 28.91
C ALA A 195 -23.25 -13.67 27.89
N VAL A 196 -22.84 -13.75 26.63
CA VAL A 196 -23.48 -12.98 25.56
C VAL A 196 -24.90 -13.49 25.37
N GLU A 197 -25.88 -12.63 25.58
CA GLU A 197 -27.28 -12.93 25.37
C GLU A 197 -27.68 -12.73 23.90
N ARG A 198 -27.42 -11.49 23.39
CA ARG A 198 -27.71 -11.11 22.00
C ARG A 198 -26.91 -9.88 21.59
N ILE A 199 -26.91 -9.59 20.30
CA ILE A 199 -26.39 -8.35 19.73
C ILE A 199 -27.55 -7.53 19.23
N VAL A 200 -27.63 -6.24 19.62
CA VAL A 200 -28.66 -5.29 19.17
C VAL A 200 -28.05 -4.28 18.25
N GLU A 201 -28.54 -4.20 17.02
CA GLU A 201 -28.06 -3.20 16.05
C GLU A 201 -28.47 -1.79 16.47
N GLN A 202 -27.64 -0.79 16.07
CA GLN A 202 -27.85 0.62 16.45
C GLN A 202 -29.25 1.14 16.14
N ALA A 203 -29.84 0.71 15.02
CA ALA A 203 -31.17 1.16 14.57
C ALA A 203 -32.32 0.62 15.41
N GLU A 204 -32.09 -0.47 16.15
CA GLU A 204 -33.11 -1.19 16.92
C GLU A 204 -32.88 -1.06 18.44
N ALA A 205 -31.77 -0.43 18.85
CA ALA A 205 -31.40 -0.31 20.25
C ALA A 205 -32.32 0.69 20.98
N THR A 206 -32.83 0.30 22.13
CA THR A 206 -33.44 1.21 23.11
C THR A 206 -32.39 2.17 23.67
N GLU A 207 -32.82 3.25 24.34
CA GLU A 207 -31.88 4.22 24.93
C GLU A 207 -30.92 3.59 25.95
N ALA A 208 -31.40 2.64 26.76
CA ALA A 208 -30.59 1.91 27.72
C ALA A 208 -29.57 0.99 27.03
N GLU A 209 -29.95 0.28 25.96
CA GLU A 209 -29.08 -0.58 25.18
C GLU A 209 -28.07 0.24 24.40
N ALA A 210 -28.46 1.38 23.84
CA ALA A 210 -27.56 2.31 23.14
C ALA A 210 -26.42 2.85 24.03
N ALA A 211 -26.63 2.92 25.35
CA ALA A 211 -25.62 3.34 26.32
C ALA A 211 -24.54 2.28 26.61
N VAL A 212 -24.73 1.03 26.16
CA VAL A 212 -23.73 -0.04 26.34
C VAL A 212 -22.51 0.26 25.50
N CYS A 213 -21.33 0.29 26.14
CA CYS A 213 -20.05 0.59 25.50
C CYS A 213 -19.35 -0.63 24.89
N GLU A 214 -19.81 -1.85 25.17
CA GLU A 214 -19.30 -3.06 24.52
C GLU A 214 -20.01 -3.26 23.18
N ILE A 215 -19.21 -3.30 22.12
CA ILE A 215 -19.69 -3.34 20.74
C ILE A 215 -19.32 -4.64 20.03
N ASN A 216 -20.11 -4.98 19.01
CA ASN A 216 -19.76 -5.91 17.99
C ASN A 216 -18.76 -5.29 17.01
N THR A 217 -17.61 -5.92 16.84
CA THR A 217 -16.55 -5.44 15.91
C THR A 217 -16.83 -5.80 14.45
N GLY A 218 -17.90 -6.59 14.18
CA GLY A 218 -18.15 -7.17 12.85
C GLY A 218 -17.33 -8.43 12.56
N VAL A 219 -16.50 -8.90 13.51
CA VAL A 219 -15.76 -10.15 13.38
C VAL A 219 -16.54 -11.23 14.14
N LEU A 220 -17.12 -12.17 13.39
CA LEU A 220 -17.90 -13.28 13.91
C LEU A 220 -17.23 -14.60 13.48
N PHE A 221 -17.40 -15.65 14.29
CA PHE A 221 -16.81 -16.96 14.04
C PHE A 221 -17.86 -18.05 14.27
N PHE A 222 -18.06 -18.91 13.26
CA PHE A 222 -19.14 -19.90 13.25
C PHE A 222 -18.63 -21.29 12.86
N SER A 223 -19.26 -22.34 13.36
CA SER A 223 -19.11 -23.65 12.71
C SER A 223 -19.93 -23.68 11.41
N LEU A 224 -19.35 -24.22 10.34
CA LEU A 224 -20.03 -24.31 9.04
C LEU A 224 -21.31 -25.13 9.13
N ASP A 225 -21.31 -26.19 9.94
CA ASP A 225 -22.51 -27.02 10.16
C ASP A 225 -23.65 -26.25 10.87
N PHE A 226 -23.31 -25.39 11.85
CA PHE A 226 -24.27 -24.47 12.46
C PHE A 226 -24.86 -23.49 11.43
N LEU A 227 -24.02 -22.90 10.59
CA LEU A 227 -24.49 -21.99 9.53
C LEU A 227 -25.48 -22.68 8.59
N ARG A 228 -25.19 -23.92 8.17
CA ARG A 228 -26.09 -24.71 7.31
C ARG A 228 -27.46 -24.95 7.97
N ARG A 229 -27.45 -25.33 9.24
CA ARG A 229 -28.72 -25.58 9.98
C ARG A 229 -29.53 -24.31 10.19
N CYS A 230 -28.86 -23.18 10.43
CA CYS A 230 -29.50 -21.92 10.75
C CYS A 230 -29.84 -21.05 9.53
N ALA A 231 -29.28 -21.32 8.35
CA ALA A 231 -29.53 -20.55 7.13
C ALA A 231 -31.02 -20.32 6.82
N PRO A 232 -31.94 -21.37 6.86
CA PRO A 232 -33.33 -21.15 6.59
C PRO A 232 -34.06 -20.32 7.67
N ARG A 233 -33.56 -20.34 8.91
CA ARG A 233 -34.11 -19.57 10.04
C ARG A 233 -33.65 -18.11 9.96
N LEU A 234 -32.38 -17.89 9.67
CA LEU A 234 -31.80 -16.55 9.52
C LEU A 234 -32.50 -15.76 8.41
N ALA A 235 -32.78 -16.39 7.28
CA ALA A 235 -33.51 -15.77 6.16
C ALA A 235 -34.91 -15.27 6.49
N ARG A 236 -35.51 -15.72 7.61
CA ARG A 236 -36.86 -15.40 8.06
C ARG A 236 -36.94 -14.77 9.45
N TYR A 237 -35.85 -14.22 9.95
CA TYR A 237 -35.72 -13.80 11.36
C TYR A 237 -36.47 -12.51 11.72
N GLY A 238 -37.36 -12.01 10.89
CA GLY A 238 -38.35 -11.00 11.29
C GLY A 238 -37.90 -9.53 11.25
N HIS A 239 -36.66 -9.26 10.90
CA HIS A 239 -36.15 -7.89 10.70
C HIS A 239 -36.36 -7.42 9.26
N ALA A 240 -36.31 -6.10 9.04
CA ALA A 240 -36.30 -5.48 7.70
C ALA A 240 -35.06 -5.91 6.89
N GLU A 241 -33.93 -6.08 7.58
CA GLU A 241 -32.68 -6.62 7.03
C GLU A 241 -32.31 -7.95 7.70
N VAL A 242 -31.55 -8.77 6.99
CA VAL A 242 -31.06 -10.06 7.52
C VAL A 242 -29.69 -9.79 8.16
N TYR A 243 -29.64 -9.76 9.47
CA TYR A 243 -28.40 -9.49 10.20
C TYR A 243 -27.62 -10.78 10.50
N ALA A 244 -26.31 -10.78 10.27
CA ALA A 244 -25.46 -11.89 10.68
C ALA A 244 -25.37 -12.01 12.22
N THR A 245 -25.60 -10.93 12.93
CA THR A 245 -25.63 -10.86 14.40
C THR A 245 -26.76 -11.68 15.04
N ASP A 246 -27.86 -11.95 14.30
CA ASP A 246 -28.94 -12.82 14.75
C ASP A 246 -28.49 -14.29 14.94
N LEU A 247 -27.39 -14.70 14.30
CA LEU A 247 -26.77 -16.00 14.52
C LEU A 247 -26.29 -16.22 15.95
N ILE A 248 -25.98 -15.14 16.67
CA ILE A 248 -25.59 -15.22 18.10
C ILE A 248 -26.79 -15.64 18.94
N ASP A 249 -27.97 -15.06 18.71
CA ASP A 249 -29.19 -15.45 19.39
C ASP A 249 -29.63 -16.88 18.98
N LEU A 250 -29.53 -17.21 17.69
CA LEU A 250 -29.81 -18.57 17.20
C LEU A 250 -28.90 -19.63 17.85
N ALA A 251 -27.61 -19.30 18.08
CA ALA A 251 -26.68 -20.19 18.79
C ALA A 251 -27.10 -20.39 20.25
N ASN A 252 -27.54 -19.35 20.93
CA ASN A 252 -28.05 -19.40 22.29
C ASN A 252 -29.34 -20.20 22.39
N GLN A 253 -30.26 -20.09 21.42
CA GLN A 253 -31.46 -20.90 21.32
C GLN A 253 -31.11 -22.39 21.14
N GLU A 254 -30.13 -22.71 20.27
CA GLU A 254 -29.69 -24.10 20.08
C GLU A 254 -29.02 -24.66 21.35
N ALA A 255 -28.25 -23.87 22.07
CA ALA A 255 -27.65 -24.27 23.32
C ALA A 255 -28.68 -24.61 24.40
N LYS A 256 -29.77 -23.86 24.52
CA LYS A 256 -30.92 -24.15 25.40
C LYS A 256 -31.61 -25.49 25.05
N GLN A 257 -31.45 -25.95 23.80
CA GLN A 257 -31.95 -27.25 23.32
C GLN A 257 -30.91 -28.37 23.37
N GLY A 258 -29.75 -28.14 24.03
CA GLY A 258 -28.68 -29.12 24.17
C GLY A 258 -27.83 -29.32 22.89
N ARG A 259 -27.92 -28.42 21.92
CA ARG A 259 -27.24 -28.51 20.61
C ARG A 259 -26.01 -27.59 20.53
N GLY A 260 -25.12 -27.70 21.48
CA GLY A 260 -23.86 -26.95 21.54
C GLY A 260 -23.77 -26.01 22.72
N LEU A 261 -22.70 -25.20 22.74
CA LEU A 261 -22.48 -24.17 23.75
C LEU A 261 -23.24 -22.88 23.40
N PRO A 262 -23.59 -22.06 24.40
CA PRO A 262 -23.97 -20.67 24.17
C PRO A 262 -22.87 -19.94 23.39
N ALA A 263 -23.25 -18.89 22.67
CA ALA A 263 -22.30 -18.09 21.93
C ALA A 263 -21.18 -17.56 22.84
N LEU A 264 -19.94 -17.67 22.37
CA LEU A 264 -18.79 -17.19 23.12
C LEU A 264 -18.43 -15.76 22.65
N ALA A 265 -17.85 -14.98 23.58
CA ALA A 265 -17.27 -13.69 23.23
C ALA A 265 -15.79 -13.65 23.66
N ALA A 266 -14.97 -13.05 22.83
CA ALA A 266 -13.62 -12.66 23.21
C ALA A 266 -13.47 -11.14 23.00
N ARG A 267 -12.79 -10.49 23.92
CA ARG A 267 -12.52 -9.05 23.81
C ARG A 267 -11.24 -8.83 23.02
N CYS A 268 -11.26 -7.95 22.03
CA CYS A 268 -10.06 -7.57 21.31
C CYS A 268 -9.10 -6.73 22.18
N ALA A 269 -7.82 -6.86 21.93
CA ALA A 269 -6.78 -6.10 22.63
C ALA A 269 -6.71 -4.64 22.16
N ASP A 270 -6.98 -4.39 20.90
CA ASP A 270 -6.94 -3.07 20.27
C ASP A 270 -8.24 -2.78 19.50
N PRO A 271 -9.19 -2.08 20.12
CA PRO A 271 -10.46 -1.71 19.48
C PRO A 271 -10.28 -0.95 18.16
N GLN A 272 -9.25 -0.12 18.07
CA GLN A 272 -9.00 0.71 16.90
C GLN A 272 -8.56 -0.10 15.67
N ALA A 273 -8.06 -1.34 15.87
CA ALA A 273 -7.74 -2.25 14.77
C ALA A 273 -8.97 -2.70 13.99
N LEU A 274 -10.12 -2.73 14.66
CA LEU A 274 -11.37 -3.29 14.15
C LEU A 274 -12.41 -2.22 13.78
N GLU A 275 -12.02 -0.95 13.80
CA GLU A 275 -12.91 0.13 13.36
C GLU A 275 -13.15 0.08 11.85
N GLY A 276 -14.43 0.09 11.45
CA GLY A 276 -14.84 0.18 10.06
C GLY A 276 -14.75 1.60 9.51
N VAL A 277 -14.29 1.72 8.28
CA VAL A 277 -14.21 3.00 7.55
C VAL A 277 -15.49 3.21 6.75
N ASN A 278 -16.28 4.21 7.07
CA ASN A 278 -17.56 4.49 6.43
C ASN A 278 -17.60 5.80 5.64
N ASP A 279 -16.73 6.76 5.94
CA ASP A 279 -16.64 8.05 5.29
C ASP A 279 -15.18 8.50 5.11
N ARG A 280 -14.98 9.65 4.46
CA ARG A 280 -13.66 10.21 4.17
C ARG A 280 -12.88 10.64 5.41
N PHE A 281 -13.56 11.08 6.46
CA PHE A 281 -12.90 11.46 7.70
C PHE A 281 -12.35 10.23 8.43
N GLN A 282 -13.17 9.17 8.52
CA GLN A 282 -12.75 7.89 9.09
C GLN A 282 -11.61 7.26 8.26
N LEU A 283 -11.63 7.41 6.91
CA LEU A 283 -10.54 6.97 6.05
C LEU A 283 -9.22 7.69 6.41
N ALA A 284 -9.25 9.01 6.55
CA ALA A 284 -8.06 9.78 6.92
C ALA A 284 -7.55 9.44 8.33
N ALA A 285 -8.46 9.20 9.28
CA ALA A 285 -8.10 8.75 10.62
C ALA A 285 -7.45 7.36 10.61
N ALA A 286 -7.99 6.42 9.83
CA ALA A 286 -7.42 5.08 9.67
C ALA A 286 -6.06 5.12 8.97
N GLU A 287 -5.86 5.98 7.95
CA GLU A 287 -4.55 6.24 7.33
C GLU A 287 -3.53 6.69 8.38
N ARG A 288 -3.86 7.69 9.22
CA ARG A 288 -2.93 8.19 10.23
C ARG A 288 -2.56 7.13 11.27
N ARG A 289 -3.51 6.32 11.70
CA ARG A 289 -3.26 5.19 12.61
C ARG A 289 -2.35 4.13 11.96
N HIS A 290 -2.59 3.82 10.69
CA HIS A 290 -1.74 2.90 9.94
C HIS A 290 -0.29 3.39 9.88
N GLN A 291 -0.09 4.65 9.49
CA GLN A 291 1.24 5.26 9.39
C GLN A 291 1.95 5.28 10.74
N ARG A 292 1.25 5.60 11.82
CA ARG A 292 1.79 5.56 13.17
C ARG A 292 2.27 4.16 13.57
N ARG A 293 1.43 3.13 13.37
CA ARG A 293 1.81 1.74 13.64
C ARG A 293 3.02 1.29 12.81
N LEU A 294 3.07 1.73 11.55
CA LEU A 294 4.19 1.42 10.65
C LEU A 294 5.48 2.10 11.13
N ALA A 295 5.42 3.40 11.47
CA ALA A 295 6.55 4.15 12.01
C ALA A 295 7.09 3.52 13.31
N GLU A 296 6.21 3.11 14.24
CA GLU A 296 6.62 2.41 15.46
C GLU A 296 7.33 1.08 15.18
N ARG A 297 6.84 0.28 14.22
CA ARG A 297 7.50 -0.96 13.81
C ARG A 297 8.90 -0.71 13.24
N MET A 298 9.02 0.26 12.32
CA MET A 298 10.29 0.63 11.71
C MET A 298 11.28 1.20 12.74
N ALA A 299 10.82 2.03 13.68
CA ALA A 299 11.66 2.52 14.77
C ALA A 299 12.22 1.39 15.64
N ARG A 300 11.38 0.39 15.97
CA ARG A 300 11.83 -0.80 16.72
C ARG A 300 12.79 -1.69 15.94
N GLN A 301 12.79 -1.60 14.61
CA GLN A 301 13.73 -2.28 13.72
C GLN A 301 15.02 -1.47 13.49
N GLY A 302 15.11 -0.25 14.04
CA GLY A 302 16.34 0.56 14.02
C GLY A 302 16.31 1.78 13.07
N LEU A 303 15.17 2.09 12.43
CA LEU A 303 15.06 3.33 11.65
C LEU A 303 15.01 4.54 12.59
N GLY A 304 16.01 5.43 12.49
CA GLY A 304 15.97 6.75 13.12
C GLY A 304 14.96 7.65 12.42
N MET A 305 14.15 8.38 13.19
CA MET A 305 13.20 9.35 12.64
C MET A 305 13.02 10.54 13.56
N ALA A 306 12.81 11.72 12.97
CA ALA A 306 12.61 12.96 13.74
C ALA A 306 11.22 13.00 14.39
N ASP A 307 10.19 12.53 13.67
CA ASP A 307 8.81 12.55 14.14
C ASP A 307 8.00 11.43 13.50
N PRO A 308 7.60 10.42 14.29
CA PRO A 308 6.81 9.28 13.78
C PRO A 308 5.40 9.68 13.30
N GLU A 309 4.88 10.85 13.68
CA GLU A 309 3.58 11.34 13.21
C GLU A 309 3.65 11.98 11.82
N ARG A 310 4.84 12.30 11.34
CA ARG A 310 5.08 13.03 10.10
C ARG A 310 5.91 12.24 9.08
N LEU A 311 5.86 10.92 9.15
CA LEU A 311 6.39 9.99 8.15
C LEU A 311 5.23 9.27 7.49
N ASP A 312 5.15 9.30 6.17
CA ASP A 312 4.18 8.53 5.40
C ASP A 312 4.89 7.52 4.50
N VAL A 313 4.48 6.25 4.60
CA VAL A 313 4.93 5.18 3.69
C VAL A 313 3.71 4.58 2.98
N ARG A 314 3.64 4.78 1.67
CA ARG A 314 2.55 4.31 0.80
C ARG A 314 3.07 3.21 -0.12
N GLY A 315 3.41 2.08 0.46
CA GLY A 315 4.06 0.95 -0.20
C GLY A 315 5.02 0.25 0.74
N THR A 316 6.22 -0.05 0.27
CA THR A 316 7.27 -0.71 1.07
C THR A 316 8.49 0.20 1.25
N LEU A 317 9.06 0.20 2.44
CA LEU A 317 10.33 0.84 2.74
C LEU A 317 11.27 -0.20 3.37
N LYS A 318 12.31 -0.58 2.62
CA LYS A 318 13.43 -1.35 3.14
C LYS A 318 14.53 -0.39 3.58
N PHE A 319 15.21 -0.69 4.69
CA PHE A 319 16.29 0.16 5.17
C PHE A 319 17.39 -0.66 5.85
N GLY A 320 18.60 -0.15 5.74
CA GLY A 320 19.78 -0.70 6.40
C GLY A 320 19.96 -0.14 7.82
N LYS A 321 21.15 -0.29 8.37
CA LYS A 321 21.52 0.19 9.69
C LYS A 321 21.75 1.71 9.67
N ASP A 322 21.50 2.36 10.81
CA ASP A 322 21.82 3.77 11.06
C ASP A 322 21.19 4.76 10.06
N CYS A 323 20.12 4.34 9.38
CA CYS A 323 19.32 5.21 8.52
C CYS A 323 18.55 6.24 9.36
N PHE A 324 18.38 7.44 8.82
CA PHE A 324 17.60 8.50 9.46
C PHE A 324 16.68 9.19 8.47
N VAL A 325 15.43 9.41 8.87
CA VAL A 325 14.40 10.11 8.09
C VAL A 325 13.86 11.29 8.90
N ASP A 326 13.88 12.47 8.30
CA ASP A 326 13.36 13.68 8.92
C ASP A 326 11.84 13.81 8.74
N CYS A 327 11.26 14.89 9.22
CA CYS A 327 9.81 15.09 9.22
C CYS A 327 9.25 15.42 7.82
N ASN A 328 7.95 15.08 7.62
CA ASN A 328 7.21 15.30 6.37
C ASN A 328 7.80 14.59 5.16
N VAL A 329 8.48 13.47 5.36
CA VAL A 329 8.96 12.64 4.25
C VAL A 329 7.86 11.67 3.85
N VAL A 330 7.68 11.54 2.53
CA VAL A 330 6.74 10.58 1.94
C VAL A 330 7.52 9.59 1.08
N PHE A 331 7.42 8.31 1.40
CA PHE A 331 7.85 7.20 0.54
C PHE A 331 6.63 6.61 -0.16
N GLU A 332 6.73 6.39 -1.48
CA GLU A 332 5.67 5.78 -2.28
C GLU A 332 6.21 4.64 -3.15
N GLY A 333 5.44 3.57 -3.32
CA GLY A 333 5.88 2.37 -4.05
C GLY A 333 6.98 1.60 -3.31
N ASP A 334 7.95 1.08 -4.03
CA ASP A 334 9.06 0.29 -3.47
C ASP A 334 10.31 1.14 -3.29
N CYS A 335 10.63 1.46 -2.04
CA CYS A 335 11.78 2.30 -1.68
C CYS A 335 12.81 1.52 -0.84
N GLU A 336 14.09 1.85 -1.03
CA GLU A 336 15.20 1.23 -0.31
C GLU A 336 16.21 2.28 0.16
N LEU A 337 16.63 2.20 1.43
CA LEU A 337 17.69 3.02 2.04
C LEU A 337 18.86 2.11 2.43
N GLY A 338 20.04 2.36 1.90
CA GLY A 338 21.28 1.68 2.32
C GLY A 338 21.78 2.16 3.68
N ASP A 339 22.70 1.42 4.28
CA ASP A 339 23.27 1.73 5.60
C ASP A 339 23.72 3.19 5.72
N GLY A 340 23.34 3.88 6.78
CA GLY A 340 23.71 5.27 7.04
C GLY A 340 23.09 6.31 6.13
N ALA A 341 22.15 5.94 5.26
CA ALA A 341 21.43 6.88 4.41
C ALA A 341 20.57 7.84 5.23
N ARG A 342 20.54 9.11 4.85
CA ARG A 342 19.76 10.15 5.53
C ARG A 342 18.85 10.85 4.53
N VAL A 343 17.58 11.05 4.92
CA VAL A 343 16.60 11.78 4.11
C VAL A 343 16.09 12.97 4.91
N GLY A 344 16.39 14.17 4.42
CA GLY A 344 16.01 15.44 5.01
C GLY A 344 14.51 15.74 4.88
N PRO A 345 14.04 16.81 5.53
CA PRO A 345 12.62 17.09 5.66
C PRO A 345 11.95 17.47 4.33
N ASN A 346 10.64 17.22 4.25
CA ASN A 346 9.80 17.58 3.11
C ASN A 346 10.24 16.94 1.78
N CYS A 347 10.84 15.75 1.82
CA CYS A 347 11.21 14.99 0.63
C CYS A 347 10.09 14.04 0.20
N PHE A 348 9.97 13.85 -1.12
CA PHE A 348 9.14 12.82 -1.74
C PHE A 348 10.04 11.84 -2.49
N VAL A 349 9.96 10.55 -2.13
CA VAL A 349 10.75 9.47 -2.72
C VAL A 349 9.80 8.37 -3.20
N LYS A 350 9.86 8.07 -4.50
CA LYS A 350 8.99 7.06 -5.10
C LYS A 350 9.80 6.05 -5.91
N ASP A 351 9.53 4.74 -5.72
CA ASP A 351 10.11 3.63 -6.50
C ASP A 351 11.62 3.80 -6.73
N SER A 352 12.37 4.11 -5.66
CA SER A 352 13.76 4.57 -5.75
C SER A 352 14.67 3.94 -4.70
N LYS A 353 15.95 3.87 -5.03
CA LYS A 353 17.01 3.37 -4.14
C LYS A 353 17.96 4.48 -3.75
N ILE A 354 18.21 4.60 -2.46
CA ILE A 354 19.15 5.55 -1.86
C ILE A 354 20.29 4.74 -1.26
N GLY A 355 21.48 4.86 -1.84
CA GLY A 355 22.64 4.05 -1.49
C GLY A 355 23.24 4.37 -0.12
N PRO A 356 24.18 3.53 0.35
CA PRO A 356 24.80 3.68 1.66
C PRO A 356 25.45 5.04 1.85
N GLY A 357 25.24 5.66 3.02
CA GLY A 357 25.83 6.96 3.37
C GLY A 357 25.37 8.15 2.53
N ALA A 358 24.42 7.96 1.63
CA ALA A 358 23.89 9.05 0.82
C ALA A 358 23.09 10.04 1.67
N GLN A 359 23.21 11.33 1.33
CA GLN A 359 22.55 12.44 2.02
C GLN A 359 21.55 13.09 1.04
N ILE A 360 20.27 12.96 1.32
CA ILE A 360 19.20 13.66 0.61
C ILE A 360 18.81 14.86 1.45
N GLU A 361 19.09 16.06 0.93
CA GLU A 361 18.76 17.30 1.60
C GLU A 361 17.26 17.65 1.47
N ALA A 362 16.83 18.69 2.17
CA ALA A 362 15.43 19.08 2.23
C ALA A 362 14.80 19.38 0.86
N PHE A 363 13.47 19.14 0.75
CA PHE A 363 12.64 19.49 -0.41
C PHE A 363 13.07 18.81 -1.73
N CYS A 364 13.64 17.62 -1.67
CA CYS A 364 13.96 16.84 -2.86
C CYS A 364 12.78 16.01 -3.34
N HIS A 365 12.68 15.86 -4.69
CA HIS A 365 11.67 15.02 -5.34
C HIS A 365 12.36 13.96 -6.18
N ILE A 366 12.30 12.70 -5.75
CA ILE A 366 13.06 11.57 -6.32
C ILE A 366 12.07 10.49 -6.76
N VAL A 367 12.07 10.16 -8.06
CA VAL A 367 11.14 9.19 -8.65
C VAL A 367 11.87 8.23 -9.57
N GLU A 368 11.65 6.92 -9.40
CA GLU A 368 12.21 5.85 -10.22
C GLU A 368 13.71 6.06 -10.51
N SER A 369 14.49 6.28 -9.43
CA SER A 369 15.87 6.71 -9.52
C SER A 369 16.79 5.90 -8.61
N ASP A 370 18.05 5.71 -9.06
CA ASP A 370 19.10 5.06 -8.29
C ASP A 370 20.13 6.10 -7.84
N VAL A 371 20.28 6.29 -6.54
CA VAL A 371 21.29 7.14 -5.92
C VAL A 371 22.39 6.27 -5.32
N GLY A 372 23.61 6.40 -5.81
CA GLY A 372 24.78 5.65 -5.37
C GLY A 372 25.24 5.99 -3.95
N ALA A 373 26.22 5.25 -3.46
CA ALA A 373 26.76 5.44 -2.13
C ALA A 373 27.44 6.83 -1.99
N PHE A 374 27.29 7.44 -0.80
CA PHE A 374 27.91 8.72 -0.43
C PHE A 374 27.57 9.88 -1.37
N CYS A 375 26.49 9.78 -2.14
CA CYS A 375 25.96 10.89 -2.91
C CYS A 375 25.37 11.97 -1.99
N SER A 376 25.43 13.25 -2.46
CA SER A 376 24.72 14.36 -1.84
C SER A 376 23.71 14.91 -2.87
N VAL A 377 22.42 14.98 -2.49
CA VAL A 377 21.35 15.40 -3.40
C VAL A 377 20.52 16.49 -2.73
N GLY A 378 20.44 17.65 -3.35
CA GLY A 378 19.63 18.76 -2.88
C GLY A 378 20.45 19.93 -2.25
N PRO A 379 19.73 20.85 -1.59
CA PRO A 379 18.26 20.89 -1.46
C PRO A 379 17.54 21.23 -2.78
N PHE A 380 16.20 21.06 -2.82
CA PHE A 380 15.37 21.37 -3.99
C PHE A 380 15.80 20.69 -5.30
N ALA A 381 16.44 19.51 -5.22
CA ALA A 381 16.82 18.74 -6.39
C ALA A 381 15.66 17.85 -6.86
N ARG A 382 15.59 17.62 -8.17
CA ARG A 382 14.60 16.75 -8.79
C ARG A 382 15.26 15.62 -9.59
N LEU A 383 15.15 14.39 -9.11
CA LEU A 383 15.51 13.20 -9.87
C LEU A 383 14.25 12.59 -10.47
N ARG A 384 14.28 12.45 -11.82
CA ARG A 384 13.15 11.93 -12.59
C ARG A 384 13.43 10.51 -13.05
N PRO A 385 12.40 9.80 -13.57
CA PRO A 385 12.56 8.41 -13.97
C PRO A 385 13.83 8.11 -14.76
N ARG A 386 14.51 7.03 -14.30
CA ARG A 386 15.79 6.56 -14.86
C ARG A 386 16.96 7.52 -14.66
N ALA A 387 16.93 8.37 -13.65
CA ALA A 387 18.13 9.05 -13.18
C ALA A 387 19.00 8.07 -12.37
N ARG A 388 20.28 8.01 -12.68
CA ARG A 388 21.24 7.16 -11.99
C ARG A 388 22.46 7.98 -11.59
N LEU A 389 22.71 8.07 -10.29
CA LEU A 389 23.91 8.74 -9.74
C LEU A 389 24.88 7.66 -9.28
N LEU A 390 26.12 7.70 -9.76
CA LEU A 390 27.20 6.85 -9.26
C LEU A 390 27.78 7.41 -7.97
N ASN A 391 28.64 6.62 -7.31
CA ASN A 391 29.11 6.92 -5.96
C ASN A 391 29.74 8.33 -5.84
N GLY A 392 29.42 9.02 -4.75
CA GLY A 392 30.00 10.32 -4.44
C GLY A 392 29.58 11.47 -5.35
N ALA A 393 28.63 11.25 -6.26
CA ALA A 393 28.10 12.33 -7.09
C ALA A 393 27.39 13.38 -6.23
N LYS A 394 27.53 14.67 -6.60
CA LYS A 394 26.92 15.81 -5.91
C LYS A 394 25.94 16.51 -6.82
N ILE A 395 24.67 16.52 -6.46
CA ILE A 395 23.58 17.19 -7.16
C ILE A 395 23.06 18.26 -6.20
N GLY A 396 23.21 19.52 -6.55
CA GLY A 396 22.82 20.63 -5.67
C GLY A 396 21.45 21.22 -5.96
N ASP A 397 21.30 22.47 -5.58
CA ASP A 397 20.02 23.16 -5.56
C ASP A 397 19.47 23.47 -6.97
N PHE A 398 18.18 23.23 -7.13
CA PHE A 398 17.43 23.45 -8.36
C PHE A 398 18.02 22.71 -9.59
N VAL A 399 18.63 21.55 -9.37
CA VAL A 399 19.11 20.67 -10.44
C VAL A 399 18.07 19.62 -10.76
N GLU A 400 17.79 19.44 -12.04
CA GLU A 400 16.91 18.39 -12.54
C GLU A 400 17.71 17.37 -13.37
N ILE A 401 17.64 16.09 -12.97
CA ILE A 401 18.26 14.96 -13.69
C ILE A 401 17.14 14.06 -14.23
N LYS A 402 17.18 13.73 -15.52
CA LYS A 402 16.16 12.90 -16.17
C LYS A 402 16.80 11.89 -17.13
N LYS A 403 16.52 10.59 -16.95
CA LYS A 403 17.00 9.54 -17.87
C LYS A 403 18.49 9.73 -18.20
N SER A 404 19.29 9.92 -17.16
CA SER A 404 20.71 10.26 -17.29
C SER A 404 21.53 9.53 -16.23
N THR A 405 22.78 9.20 -16.59
CA THR A 405 23.76 8.68 -15.66
C THR A 405 24.77 9.75 -15.33
N VAL A 406 25.01 9.97 -14.04
CA VAL A 406 26.03 10.90 -13.53
C VAL A 406 27.15 10.08 -12.89
N GLY A 407 28.36 10.23 -13.40
CA GLY A 407 29.57 9.49 -13.00
C GLY A 407 30.04 9.79 -11.58
N GLU A 408 30.97 8.93 -11.12
CA GLU A 408 31.52 9.00 -9.76
C GLU A 408 32.16 10.36 -9.47
N GLY A 409 31.86 10.93 -8.29
CA GLY A 409 32.46 12.19 -7.82
C GLY A 409 32.11 13.41 -8.66
N THR A 410 31.27 13.30 -9.67
CA THR A 410 30.84 14.43 -10.52
C THR A 410 29.97 15.39 -9.75
N LYS A 411 30.14 16.70 -10.02
CA LYS A 411 29.48 17.79 -9.34
C LYS A 411 28.58 18.57 -10.30
N ILE A 412 27.29 18.67 -9.98
CA ILE A 412 26.28 19.46 -10.68
C ILE A 412 25.53 20.26 -9.61
N ASN A 413 26.08 21.41 -9.23
CA ASN A 413 25.72 22.03 -7.96
C ASN A 413 24.54 23.00 -8.04
N HIS A 414 24.23 23.61 -9.20
CA HIS A 414 23.27 24.71 -9.26
C HIS A 414 22.51 24.78 -10.58
N LEU A 415 21.17 24.97 -10.50
CA LEU A 415 20.31 25.50 -11.57
C LEU A 415 20.48 24.81 -12.95
N SER A 416 20.73 23.51 -13.00
CA SER A 416 21.06 22.82 -14.25
C SER A 416 20.00 21.79 -14.63
N TYR A 417 19.79 21.60 -15.94
CA TYR A 417 18.99 20.52 -16.48
C TYR A 417 19.85 19.53 -17.26
N ILE A 418 19.89 18.28 -16.78
CA ILE A 418 20.62 17.18 -17.41
C ILE A 418 19.61 16.10 -17.82
N GLY A 419 19.31 16.04 -19.09
CA GLY A 419 18.34 15.11 -19.67
C GLY A 419 18.89 14.29 -20.82
N ASP A 420 18.55 12.99 -20.84
CA ASP A 420 19.00 12.01 -21.84
C ASP A 420 20.54 12.05 -22.03
N ALA A 421 21.28 12.11 -20.91
CA ALA A 421 22.73 12.35 -20.93
C ALA A 421 23.52 11.26 -20.18
N THR A 422 24.77 11.07 -20.60
CA THR A 422 25.79 10.32 -19.84
C THR A 422 26.90 11.29 -19.48
N VAL A 423 27.08 11.53 -18.18
CA VAL A 423 28.14 12.38 -17.64
C VAL A 423 29.19 11.49 -16.99
N GLY A 424 30.43 11.61 -17.38
CA GLY A 424 31.58 10.85 -16.86
C GLY A 424 31.89 11.13 -15.40
N ALA A 425 32.93 10.46 -14.90
CA ALA A 425 33.41 10.62 -13.53
C ALA A 425 34.20 11.94 -13.35
N GLY A 426 34.17 12.52 -12.16
CA GLY A 426 34.97 13.66 -11.77
C GLY A 426 34.68 14.96 -12.55
N CYS A 427 33.59 15.05 -13.26
CA CYS A 427 33.18 16.22 -14.00
C CYS A 427 32.74 17.35 -13.07
N ASN A 428 32.91 18.59 -13.55
CA ASN A 428 32.30 19.76 -12.94
C ASN A 428 31.35 20.45 -13.91
N ILE A 429 30.06 20.42 -13.60
CA ILE A 429 29.02 21.07 -14.40
C ILE A 429 28.65 22.40 -13.73
N GLY A 430 28.88 23.49 -14.44
CA GLY A 430 28.65 24.86 -13.94
C GLY A 430 27.15 25.17 -13.81
N ALA A 431 26.85 26.23 -13.07
CA ALA A 431 25.48 26.68 -12.88
C ALA A 431 24.76 27.02 -14.20
N GLY A 432 23.52 26.67 -14.35
CA GLY A 432 22.72 27.02 -15.53
C GLY A 432 23.04 26.22 -16.80
N VAL A 433 23.74 25.10 -16.68
CA VAL A 433 24.01 24.20 -17.83
C VAL A 433 22.76 23.45 -18.22
N ILE A 434 22.50 23.43 -19.53
CA ILE A 434 21.33 22.77 -20.10
C ILE A 434 21.75 21.83 -21.22
N THR A 435 21.36 20.55 -21.12
CA THR A 435 21.37 19.62 -22.25
C THR A 435 20.08 19.81 -23.07
N CYS A 436 20.20 20.39 -24.28
CA CYS A 436 19.04 20.56 -25.17
C CYS A 436 18.79 19.25 -25.91
N ASN A 437 18.13 18.32 -25.23
CA ASN A 437 17.92 16.95 -25.68
C ASN A 437 16.72 16.75 -26.61
N TYR A 438 15.93 17.78 -26.89
CA TYR A 438 14.70 17.67 -27.68
C TYR A 438 14.64 18.75 -28.77
N ASP A 439 14.47 18.33 -30.03
CA ASP A 439 14.43 19.19 -31.21
C ASP A 439 12.99 19.57 -31.68
N GLY A 440 11.99 19.22 -30.88
CA GLY A 440 10.57 19.37 -31.22
C GLY A 440 9.95 18.11 -31.81
N ARG A 441 10.73 17.10 -32.18
CA ARG A 441 10.27 15.82 -32.76
C ARG A 441 10.86 14.61 -32.03
N ALA A 442 12.19 14.60 -31.84
CA ALA A 442 12.93 13.47 -31.26
C ALA A 442 13.84 13.95 -30.12
N LYS A 443 14.26 13.00 -29.28
CA LYS A 443 15.26 13.23 -28.24
C LYS A 443 16.58 12.63 -28.66
N SER A 444 17.66 13.39 -28.47
CA SER A 444 19.04 13.01 -28.78
C SER A 444 19.89 13.00 -27.53
N PRO A 445 20.91 12.11 -27.44
CA PRO A 445 21.76 12.00 -26.27
C PRO A 445 22.84 13.09 -26.23
N THR A 446 23.24 13.44 -24.99
CA THR A 446 24.46 14.19 -24.71
C THR A 446 25.45 13.27 -23.99
N LYS A 447 26.71 13.25 -24.42
CA LYS A 447 27.79 12.55 -23.71
C LYS A 447 28.80 13.57 -23.22
N ILE A 448 29.23 13.45 -21.97
CA ILE A 448 30.28 14.26 -21.35
C ILE A 448 31.31 13.29 -20.78
N GLY A 449 32.53 13.35 -21.27
CA GLY A 449 33.63 12.48 -20.86
C GLY A 449 34.17 12.80 -19.47
N ASP A 450 34.95 11.87 -18.92
CA ASP A 450 35.51 11.97 -17.58
C ASP A 450 36.35 13.25 -17.38
N GLY A 451 36.26 13.85 -16.20
CA GLY A 451 37.04 15.03 -15.84
C GLY A 451 36.73 16.30 -16.61
N ALA A 452 35.70 16.32 -17.44
CA ALA A 452 35.30 17.51 -18.19
C ALA A 452 34.81 18.62 -17.26
N PHE A 453 35.18 19.87 -17.62
CA PHE A 453 34.72 21.08 -16.97
C PHE A 453 33.77 21.85 -17.89
N VAL A 454 32.48 21.91 -17.52
CA VAL A 454 31.47 22.66 -18.27
C VAL A 454 31.22 24.00 -17.55
N GLY A 455 31.57 25.09 -18.19
CA GLY A 455 31.39 26.43 -17.61
C GLY A 455 29.92 26.80 -17.43
N SER A 456 29.64 27.75 -16.55
CA SER A 456 28.26 28.20 -16.26
C SER A 456 27.54 28.73 -17.50
N ASN A 457 26.22 28.53 -17.54
CA ASN A 457 25.34 28.95 -18.64
C ASN A 457 25.74 28.37 -20.02
N CYS A 458 26.38 27.19 -20.06
CA CYS A 458 26.60 26.47 -21.29
C CYS A 458 25.33 25.76 -21.73
N VAL A 459 25.04 25.85 -23.02
CA VAL A 459 23.92 25.18 -23.70
C VAL A 459 24.48 24.12 -24.63
N LEU A 460 24.19 22.84 -24.36
CA LEU A 460 24.67 21.69 -25.13
C LEU A 460 23.54 21.19 -26.04
N VAL A 461 23.61 21.49 -27.33
CA VAL A 461 22.57 21.10 -28.30
C VAL A 461 22.85 19.68 -28.77
N ALA A 462 22.03 18.75 -28.31
CA ALA A 462 22.16 17.33 -28.64
C ALA A 462 21.71 17.00 -30.10
N PRO A 463 22.30 15.98 -30.76
CA PRO A 463 23.34 15.09 -30.20
C PRO A 463 24.71 15.81 -30.13
N ILE A 464 25.42 15.62 -29.00
CA ILE A 464 26.75 16.22 -28.82
C ILE A 464 27.59 15.36 -27.89
N GLU A 465 28.90 15.29 -28.18
CA GLU A 465 29.89 14.61 -27.36
C GLU A 465 30.96 15.63 -26.89
N VAL A 466 31.16 15.69 -25.59
CA VAL A 466 32.22 16.47 -24.93
C VAL A 466 33.29 15.50 -24.48
N GLY A 467 34.48 15.62 -25.03
CA GLY A 467 35.60 14.69 -24.76
C GLY A 467 36.09 14.74 -23.33
N PRO A 468 36.78 13.68 -22.88
CA PRO A 468 37.39 13.63 -21.55
C PRO A 468 38.34 14.82 -21.32
N GLY A 469 38.28 15.40 -20.11
CA GLY A 469 39.13 16.54 -19.75
C GLY A 469 38.86 17.82 -20.54
N ALA A 470 37.88 17.88 -21.40
CA ALA A 470 37.52 19.07 -22.16
C ALA A 470 37.08 20.19 -21.22
N TYR A 471 37.40 21.44 -21.59
CA TYR A 471 37.01 22.64 -20.85
C TYR A 471 36.10 23.52 -21.68
N LEU A 472 34.83 23.69 -21.24
CA LEU A 472 33.90 24.55 -21.96
C LEU A 472 33.79 25.91 -21.30
N GLY A 473 34.09 26.97 -22.08
CA GLY A 473 34.02 28.34 -21.58
C GLY A 473 32.58 28.77 -21.26
N ALA A 474 32.38 29.42 -20.12
CA ALA A 474 31.08 29.88 -19.66
C ALA A 474 30.31 30.69 -20.71
N GLY A 475 28.98 30.54 -20.77
CA GLY A 475 28.10 31.24 -21.71
C GLY A 475 28.18 30.74 -23.16
N SER A 476 28.75 29.56 -23.40
CA SER A 476 28.86 28.96 -24.74
C SER A 476 27.62 28.16 -25.14
N THR A 477 27.17 28.33 -26.38
CA THR A 477 26.17 27.46 -27.01
C THR A 477 26.90 26.55 -28.01
N LEU A 478 26.88 25.24 -27.74
CA LEU A 478 27.66 24.25 -28.47
C LEU A 478 26.72 23.34 -29.27
N THR A 479 27.03 23.22 -30.57
CA THR A 479 26.25 22.46 -31.55
C THR A 479 27.10 21.41 -32.27
N LYS A 480 28.36 21.27 -31.89
CA LYS A 480 29.33 20.32 -32.42
C LYS A 480 30.14 19.71 -31.28
N ASP A 481 30.67 18.53 -31.51
CA ASP A 481 31.50 17.82 -30.54
C ASP A 481 32.72 18.67 -30.11
N CYS A 482 33.10 18.48 -28.83
CA CYS A 482 34.21 19.18 -28.20
C CYS A 482 35.37 18.20 -27.98
N PRO A 483 36.54 18.36 -28.56
CA PRO A 483 37.62 17.42 -28.47
C PRO A 483 38.21 17.27 -27.06
N ASP A 484 38.87 16.14 -26.82
CA ASP A 484 39.52 15.79 -25.57
C ASP A 484 40.50 16.83 -25.11
N GLY A 485 40.45 17.21 -23.84
CA GLY A 485 41.42 18.11 -23.22
C GLY A 485 41.47 19.54 -23.83
N MET A 486 40.55 19.90 -24.71
CA MET A 486 40.56 21.18 -25.40
C MET A 486 39.67 22.22 -24.71
N LEU A 487 40.07 23.50 -24.76
CA LEU A 487 39.19 24.63 -24.42
C LEU A 487 38.28 24.94 -25.64
N THR A 488 36.98 24.75 -25.46
CA THR A 488 35.98 25.11 -26.49
C THR A 488 35.18 26.33 -26.00
N VAL A 489 35.05 27.35 -26.87
CA VAL A 489 34.29 28.57 -26.60
C VAL A 489 33.42 28.89 -27.82
N SER A 490 32.14 29.15 -27.62
CA SER A 490 31.20 29.58 -28.67
C SER A 490 30.35 30.76 -28.15
N ARG A 491 30.91 31.97 -28.19
CA ARG A 491 30.24 33.21 -27.79
C ARG A 491 30.81 34.39 -28.56
N THR A 492 30.01 35.44 -28.76
CA THR A 492 30.45 36.67 -29.41
C THR A 492 31.46 37.43 -28.54
N PRO A 493 32.46 38.12 -29.15
CA PRO A 493 33.35 39.01 -28.39
C PRO A 493 32.54 40.08 -27.65
N GLN A 494 32.98 40.39 -26.44
CA GLN A 494 32.38 41.46 -25.65
C GLN A 494 32.54 42.81 -26.35
N ARG A 495 31.44 43.58 -26.43
CA ARG A 495 31.44 44.96 -26.95
C ARG A 495 30.80 45.88 -25.93
N SER A 496 31.47 47.00 -25.67
CA SER A 496 30.93 48.08 -24.84
C SER A 496 30.61 49.28 -25.71
N VAL A 497 29.41 49.82 -25.57
CA VAL A 497 28.94 51.00 -26.28
C VAL A 497 28.33 51.97 -25.28
N PRO A 498 28.40 53.31 -25.54
CA PRO A 498 27.79 54.29 -24.67
C PRO A 498 26.29 54.03 -24.47
N TRP A 499 25.84 53.93 -23.25
CA TRP A 499 24.44 53.75 -22.91
C TRP A 499 23.80 55.12 -22.57
N LYS A 500 22.83 55.54 -23.33
CA LYS A 500 22.10 56.81 -23.15
C LYS A 500 20.96 56.75 -22.14
N GLY A 501 20.76 55.62 -21.51
CA GLY A 501 19.62 55.40 -20.61
C GLY A 501 18.28 55.26 -21.36
N PRO A 502 17.19 54.91 -20.66
CA PRO A 502 15.85 54.92 -21.23
C PRO A 502 15.45 56.37 -21.58
N LYS A 503 14.82 56.57 -22.74
CA LYS A 503 14.25 57.88 -23.09
C LYS A 503 13.21 58.22 -21.99
N LYS A 504 13.43 59.33 -21.26
CA LYS A 504 12.39 59.86 -20.37
C LYS A 504 11.17 60.15 -21.23
N LYS A 505 10.02 59.54 -20.90
CA LYS A 505 8.72 59.90 -21.50
C LYS A 505 8.31 61.27 -21.06
#